data_bb5779ecf9d503c3c7848fea21fbd399
#
_entry.id   bb5779ecf9d503c3c7848fea21fbd399
#
_cell.length_a   1.000
_cell.length_b   1.000
_cell.length_c   1.000
_cell.angle_alpha   90.00
_cell.angle_beta   90.00
_cell.angle_gamma   90.00
#
_symmetry.space_group_name_H-M   'P 1'
#
loop_
_entity.id
_entity.type
_entity.pdbx_description
1 polymer ?
#
loop_
_entity_poly.entity_id
_entity_poly.type
_entity_poly.pdbx_seq_one_letter_code
_entity_poly.pdbx_strand_id
1 'polypeptide(L)'
;MEKRPLYEEIKETLLARLAADHWRPGELLPSEIRLAEEFRVSQGTVRRALDDLVVQGLLARHQGRGTAVTQHKPFGFFHLFRDDGVRELPESKTLRISTHTATRSERDALELAEGKKVIRIARVRFLNLEPKIYETIVLSHDLFAPIEKIDARDLPNTVYNFYEREFGVPVVGKRERLRAVSAGQQHARYLHVEPGTPLLEIECLALSHRDQPIELRISQCLTDEHYYCNLPEDT
;
A
#
# COMPACT_ATOMS: atom_id res chain seq x y z
N MET A 1 4.90 -29.81 10.59
CA MET A 1 4.12 -28.68 10.03
C MET A 1 3.56 -27.89 11.20
N GLU A 2 4.07 -26.71 11.44
CA GLU A 2 3.53 -25.81 12.45
C GLU A 2 2.13 -25.36 12.00
N LYS A 3 1.14 -25.53 12.86
CA LYS A 3 -0.25 -25.18 12.56
C LYS A 3 -0.34 -23.64 12.55
N ARG A 4 -0.69 -23.05 11.41
CA ARG A 4 -0.90 -21.60 11.30
C ARG A 4 -1.83 -21.12 12.42
N PRO A 5 -1.55 -19.95 13.05
CA PRO A 5 -2.45 -19.38 14.06
C PRO A 5 -3.82 -19.04 13.46
N LEU A 6 -4.91 -19.38 14.13
CA LEU A 6 -6.29 -19.15 13.65
C LEU A 6 -6.57 -17.68 13.30
N TYR A 7 -5.95 -16.71 13.99
CA TYR A 7 -6.16 -15.30 13.68
C TYR A 7 -5.60 -14.90 12.30
N GLU A 8 -4.55 -15.57 11.81
CA GLU A 8 -3.99 -15.35 10.46
C GLU A 8 -4.95 -15.87 9.38
N GLU A 9 -5.56 -17.04 9.57
CA GLU A 9 -6.57 -17.57 8.66
C GLU A 9 -7.78 -16.64 8.54
N ILE A 10 -8.22 -16.07 9.68
CA ILE A 10 -9.34 -15.12 9.71
C ILE A 10 -8.92 -13.81 9.02
N LYS A 11 -7.72 -13.32 9.29
CA LYS A 11 -7.18 -12.13 8.64
C LYS A 11 -7.16 -12.29 7.11
N GLU A 12 -6.67 -13.42 6.61
CA GLU A 12 -6.65 -13.74 5.18
C GLU A 12 -8.07 -13.78 4.58
N THR A 13 -9.02 -14.40 5.29
CA THR A 13 -10.43 -14.45 4.85
C THR A 13 -11.05 -13.05 4.80
N LEU A 14 -10.80 -12.22 5.81
CA LEU A 14 -11.28 -10.84 5.84
C LEU A 14 -10.63 -9.99 4.75
N LEU A 15 -9.33 -10.19 4.49
CA LEU A 15 -8.60 -9.55 3.38
C LEU A 15 -9.22 -9.91 2.03
N ALA A 16 -9.49 -11.20 1.78
CA ALA A 16 -10.12 -11.66 0.55
C ALA A 16 -11.52 -11.02 0.36
N ARG A 17 -12.30 -10.91 1.44
CA ARG A 17 -13.61 -10.26 1.40
C ARG A 17 -13.53 -8.75 1.13
N LEU A 18 -12.56 -8.07 1.75
CA LEU A 18 -12.30 -6.66 1.48
C LEU A 18 -11.85 -6.44 0.03
N ALA A 19 -11.00 -7.33 -0.49
CA ALA A 19 -10.55 -7.30 -1.88
C ALA A 19 -11.68 -7.54 -2.88
N ALA A 20 -12.67 -8.36 -2.51
CA ALA A 20 -13.88 -8.63 -3.29
C ALA A 20 -15.00 -7.58 -3.08
N ASP A 21 -14.67 -6.43 -2.49
CA ASP A 21 -15.64 -5.34 -2.19
C ASP A 21 -16.89 -5.82 -1.42
N HIS A 22 -16.74 -6.88 -0.58
CA HIS A 22 -17.84 -7.38 0.25
C HIS A 22 -18.36 -6.32 1.24
N TRP A 23 -17.53 -5.34 1.60
CA TRP A 23 -17.88 -4.13 2.32
C TRP A 23 -17.32 -2.92 1.58
N ARG A 24 -18.16 -1.90 1.40
CA ARG A 24 -17.77 -0.65 0.74
C ARG A 24 -16.92 0.24 1.66
N PRO A 25 -16.09 1.16 1.12
CA PRO A 25 -15.42 2.19 1.92
C PRO A 25 -16.39 2.94 2.82
N GLY A 26 -16.05 3.06 4.12
CA GLY A 26 -16.89 3.66 5.14
C GLY A 26 -17.95 2.72 5.72
N GLU A 27 -18.17 1.54 5.15
CA GLU A 27 -19.14 0.56 5.66
C GLU A 27 -18.63 -0.12 6.94
N LEU A 28 -19.54 -0.35 7.87
CA LEU A 28 -19.24 -1.05 9.12
C LEU A 28 -19.19 -2.56 8.88
N LEU A 29 -18.15 -3.21 9.38
CA LEU A 29 -18.10 -4.65 9.46
C LEU A 29 -19.10 -5.16 10.52
N PRO A 30 -19.51 -6.44 10.41
CA PRO A 30 -20.22 -7.10 11.50
C PRO A 30 -19.43 -6.98 12.82
N SER A 31 -20.14 -6.99 13.95
CA SER A 31 -19.49 -6.91 15.27
C SER A 31 -18.51 -8.07 15.48
N GLU A 32 -17.50 -7.85 16.34
CA GLU A 32 -16.53 -8.90 16.70
C GLU A 32 -17.22 -10.19 17.18
N ILE A 33 -18.37 -10.06 17.87
CA ILE A 33 -19.15 -11.20 18.34
C ILE A 33 -19.74 -11.96 17.16
N ARG A 34 -20.37 -11.26 16.20
CA ARG A 34 -20.95 -11.89 15.00
C ARG A 34 -19.87 -12.56 14.12
N LEU A 35 -18.74 -11.90 13.95
CA LEU A 35 -17.62 -12.50 13.22
C LEU A 35 -17.06 -13.73 13.95
N ALA A 36 -16.99 -13.70 15.29
CA ALA A 36 -16.56 -14.85 16.09
C ALA A 36 -17.51 -16.05 15.96
N GLU A 37 -18.81 -15.80 15.92
CA GLU A 37 -19.83 -16.83 15.65
C GLU A 37 -19.70 -17.39 14.23
N GLU A 38 -19.56 -16.53 13.24
CA GLU A 38 -19.42 -16.91 11.82
C GLU A 38 -18.18 -17.78 11.59
N PHE A 39 -17.03 -17.36 12.12
CA PHE A 39 -15.77 -18.08 11.96
C PHE A 39 -15.58 -19.22 12.98
N ARG A 40 -16.49 -19.39 13.94
CA ARG A 40 -16.44 -20.40 15.01
C ARG A 40 -15.15 -20.32 15.83
N VAL A 41 -14.77 -19.11 16.22
CA VAL A 41 -13.56 -18.83 17.01
C VAL A 41 -13.88 -17.91 18.19
N SER A 42 -12.88 -17.68 19.07
CA SER A 42 -13.06 -16.70 20.16
C SER A 42 -13.11 -15.26 19.63
N GLN A 43 -13.84 -14.39 20.33
CA GLN A 43 -13.85 -12.95 20.03
C GLN A 43 -12.44 -12.36 20.06
N GLY A 44 -11.56 -12.82 20.97
CA GLY A 44 -10.17 -12.38 21.04
C GLY A 44 -9.36 -12.70 19.77
N THR A 45 -9.66 -13.85 19.12
CA THR A 45 -9.03 -14.24 17.85
C THR A 45 -9.44 -13.29 16.72
N VAL A 46 -10.74 -12.98 16.63
CA VAL A 46 -11.26 -12.01 15.64
C VAL A 46 -10.70 -10.61 15.91
N ARG A 47 -10.69 -10.18 17.17
CA ARG A 47 -10.16 -8.86 17.55
C ARG A 47 -8.71 -8.70 17.08
N ARG A 48 -7.86 -9.70 17.30
CA ARG A 48 -6.48 -9.70 16.86
C ARG A 48 -6.36 -9.57 15.34
N ALA A 49 -7.16 -10.34 14.58
CA ALA A 49 -7.20 -10.24 13.13
C ALA A 49 -7.64 -8.83 12.65
N LEU A 50 -8.67 -8.26 13.28
CA LEU A 50 -9.13 -6.91 12.98
C LEU A 50 -8.10 -5.84 13.35
N ASP A 51 -7.40 -5.99 14.50
CA ASP A 51 -6.35 -5.06 14.91
C ASP A 51 -5.19 -5.04 13.93
N ASP A 52 -4.79 -6.20 13.41
CA ASP A 52 -3.78 -6.29 12.34
C ASP A 52 -4.25 -5.54 11.07
N LEU A 53 -5.53 -5.66 10.70
CA LEU A 53 -6.09 -4.94 9.54
C LEU A 53 -6.22 -3.42 9.79
N VAL A 54 -6.45 -3.02 11.03
CA VAL A 54 -6.42 -1.59 11.42
C VAL A 54 -4.99 -1.04 11.36
N VAL A 55 -4.00 -1.79 11.84
CA VAL A 55 -2.58 -1.42 11.72
C VAL A 55 -2.17 -1.29 10.26
N GLN A 56 -2.69 -2.16 9.38
CA GLN A 56 -2.48 -2.09 7.93
C GLN A 56 -3.26 -0.94 7.26
N GLY A 57 -4.11 -0.22 8.01
CA GLY A 57 -4.90 0.88 7.49
C GLY A 57 -6.07 0.48 6.59
N LEU A 58 -6.42 -0.80 6.56
CA LEU A 58 -7.56 -1.35 5.81
C LEU A 58 -8.89 -1.09 6.51
N LEU A 59 -8.83 -1.09 7.84
CA LEU A 59 -9.98 -0.86 8.72
C LEU A 59 -9.69 0.31 9.66
N ALA A 60 -10.74 0.96 10.14
CA ALA A 60 -10.69 2.00 11.16
C ALA A 60 -11.63 1.66 12.30
N ARG A 61 -11.19 1.84 13.55
CA ARG A 61 -12.06 1.71 14.73
C ARG A 61 -12.77 3.02 15.00
N HIS A 62 -14.10 2.96 15.14
CA HIS A 62 -14.92 4.09 15.54
C HIS A 62 -15.48 3.83 16.94
N GLN A 63 -15.10 4.66 17.91
CA GLN A 63 -15.54 4.52 19.30
C GLN A 63 -17.08 4.45 19.39
N GLY A 64 -17.60 3.40 20.00
CA GLY A 64 -19.04 3.18 20.17
C GLY A 64 -19.81 2.75 18.91
N ARG A 65 -19.19 2.76 17.73
CA ARG A 65 -19.86 2.43 16.45
C ARG A 65 -19.36 1.12 15.83
N GLY A 66 -18.16 0.67 16.15
CA GLY A 66 -17.56 -0.56 15.63
C GLY A 66 -16.35 -0.33 14.72
N THR A 67 -16.07 -1.30 13.87
CA THR A 67 -14.95 -1.26 12.92
C THR A 67 -15.52 -1.05 11.51
N ALA A 68 -15.00 -0.08 10.76
CA ALA A 68 -15.40 0.23 9.39
C ALA A 68 -14.25 0.01 8.40
N VAL A 69 -14.58 -0.22 7.14
CA VAL A 69 -13.62 -0.12 6.04
C VAL A 69 -13.15 1.34 5.94
N THR A 70 -11.85 1.55 5.79
CA THR A 70 -11.33 2.91 5.61
C THR A 70 -11.91 3.55 4.36
N GLN A 71 -12.12 4.87 4.37
CA GLN A 71 -12.71 5.58 3.22
C GLN A 71 -11.79 5.55 1.99
N HIS A 72 -10.49 5.44 2.20
CA HIS A 72 -9.54 5.21 1.12
C HIS A 72 -9.44 3.71 0.88
N LYS A 73 -9.93 3.25 -0.27
CA LYS A 73 -9.79 1.84 -0.69
C LYS A 73 -8.29 1.51 -0.80
N PRO A 74 -7.68 0.78 0.14
CA PRO A 74 -6.26 0.40 0.01
C PRO A 74 -6.03 -0.43 -1.26
N PHE A 75 -7.07 -1.13 -1.71
CA PHE A 75 -7.08 -1.91 -2.94
C PHE A 75 -7.33 -1.05 -4.19
N GLY A 76 -8.01 0.10 -4.09
CA GLY A 76 -8.26 0.99 -5.23
C GLY A 76 -6.99 1.57 -5.87
N PHE A 77 -5.87 1.54 -5.15
CA PHE A 77 -4.57 2.05 -5.63
C PHE A 77 -3.57 0.95 -5.98
N PHE A 78 -3.95 -0.33 -5.87
CA PHE A 78 -3.09 -1.46 -6.21
C PHE A 78 -3.75 -2.28 -7.31
N HIS A 79 -3.14 -2.31 -8.49
CA HIS A 79 -3.70 -2.86 -9.72
C HIS A 79 -2.98 -4.11 -10.24
N LEU A 80 -2.12 -4.74 -9.44
CA LEU A 80 -1.54 -6.03 -9.78
C LEU A 80 -2.44 -7.16 -9.25
N PHE A 81 -2.79 -8.04 -10.16
CA PHE A 81 -3.61 -9.23 -9.90
C PHE A 81 -2.81 -10.46 -10.28
N ARG A 82 -2.96 -11.53 -9.54
CA ARG A 82 -2.44 -12.83 -9.92
C ARG A 82 -3.19 -13.36 -11.14
N ASP A 83 -2.56 -14.22 -11.93
CA ASP A 83 -3.12 -14.75 -13.19
C ASP A 83 -4.49 -15.46 -13.01
N ASP A 84 -4.77 -15.98 -11.82
CA ASP A 84 -6.08 -16.54 -11.47
C ASP A 84 -7.14 -15.49 -11.07
N GLY A 85 -6.83 -14.21 -11.18
CA GLY A 85 -7.71 -13.09 -10.85
C GLY A 85 -7.78 -12.75 -9.36
N VAL A 86 -7.02 -13.43 -8.51
CA VAL A 86 -6.96 -13.14 -7.08
C VAL A 86 -6.19 -11.83 -6.86
N ARG A 87 -6.78 -10.94 -6.10
CA ARG A 87 -6.17 -9.68 -5.67
C ARG A 87 -5.50 -9.89 -4.32
N GLU A 88 -4.19 -9.71 -4.30
CA GLU A 88 -3.40 -9.80 -3.07
C GLU A 88 -2.96 -8.41 -2.62
N LEU A 89 -3.01 -8.16 -1.31
CA LEU A 89 -2.39 -6.97 -0.75
C LEU A 89 -0.92 -7.28 -0.45
N PRO A 90 0.03 -6.62 -1.13
CA PRO A 90 1.43 -6.90 -0.89
C PRO A 90 1.88 -6.45 0.49
N GLU A 91 2.70 -7.25 1.15
CA GLU A 91 3.45 -6.85 2.34
C GLU A 91 4.64 -5.98 1.94
N SER A 92 5.01 -5.03 2.78
CA SER A 92 6.11 -4.10 2.48
C SER A 92 7.22 -4.21 3.51
N LYS A 93 8.45 -4.26 3.01
CA LYS A 93 9.65 -4.06 3.81
C LYS A 93 10.32 -2.76 3.39
N THR A 94 10.33 -1.77 4.26
CA THR A 94 11.05 -0.53 4.02
C THR A 94 12.54 -0.77 4.19
N LEU A 95 13.30 -0.42 3.17
CA LEU A 95 14.76 -0.59 3.12
C LEU A 95 15.47 0.64 3.65
N ARG A 96 14.97 1.84 3.32
CA ARG A 96 15.60 3.11 3.65
C ARG A 96 14.62 4.27 3.52
N ILE A 97 14.78 5.24 4.42
CA ILE A 97 14.20 6.58 4.34
C ILE A 97 15.38 7.56 4.27
N SER A 98 15.35 8.51 3.35
CA SER A 98 16.45 9.47 3.18
C SER A 98 15.95 10.79 2.58
N THR A 99 16.56 11.90 2.99
CA THR A 99 16.21 13.25 2.53
C THR A 99 17.26 13.76 1.56
N HIS A 100 16.83 14.31 0.44
CA HIS A 100 17.69 14.82 -0.64
C HIS A 100 17.13 16.12 -1.21
N THR A 101 17.96 16.89 -1.91
CA THR A 101 17.47 17.93 -2.79
C THR A 101 16.71 17.31 -3.96
N ALA A 102 15.53 17.83 -4.28
CA ALA A 102 14.71 17.31 -5.36
C ALA A 102 15.43 17.43 -6.71
N THR A 103 15.45 16.35 -7.50
CA THR A 103 15.87 16.37 -8.89
C THR A 103 14.89 17.20 -9.73
N ARG A 104 15.28 17.54 -10.97
CA ARG A 104 14.38 18.26 -11.88
C ARG A 104 13.07 17.49 -12.10
N SER A 105 13.16 16.19 -12.38
CA SER A 105 11.97 15.35 -12.62
C SER A 105 11.04 15.27 -11.41
N GLU A 106 11.58 15.21 -10.20
CA GLU A 106 10.79 15.20 -8.97
C GLU A 106 10.15 16.56 -8.70
N ARG A 107 10.87 17.66 -8.98
CA ARG A 107 10.29 19.01 -8.88
C ARG A 107 9.16 19.20 -9.85
N ASP A 108 9.37 18.81 -11.11
CA ASP A 108 8.35 18.94 -12.16
C ASP A 108 7.11 18.09 -11.82
N ALA A 109 7.28 16.87 -11.29
CA ALA A 109 6.17 15.99 -10.90
C ALA A 109 5.42 16.50 -9.66
N LEU A 110 6.14 16.96 -8.64
CA LEU A 110 5.56 17.38 -7.35
C LEU A 110 5.31 18.90 -7.27
N GLU A 111 5.49 19.63 -8.37
CA GLU A 111 5.31 21.08 -8.47
C GLU A 111 6.11 21.86 -7.42
N LEU A 112 7.36 21.42 -7.19
CA LEU A 112 8.24 22.02 -6.18
C LEU A 112 9.14 23.10 -6.77
N ALA A 113 9.39 24.16 -6.00
CA ALA A 113 10.38 25.18 -6.36
C ALA A 113 11.81 24.61 -6.35
N GLU A 114 12.73 25.31 -7.03
CA GLU A 114 14.14 24.97 -7.03
C GLU A 114 14.74 24.97 -5.61
N GLY A 115 15.64 24.02 -5.32
CA GLY A 115 16.28 23.89 -4.02
C GLY A 115 15.43 23.17 -2.95
N LYS A 116 14.15 22.90 -3.20
CA LYS A 116 13.30 22.16 -2.27
C LYS A 116 13.81 20.73 -2.06
N LYS A 117 13.55 20.21 -0.86
CA LYS A 117 13.93 18.84 -0.47
C LYS A 117 12.76 17.88 -0.66
N VAL A 118 13.12 16.62 -0.86
CA VAL A 118 12.20 15.48 -0.89
C VAL A 118 12.68 14.39 0.05
N ILE A 119 11.73 13.63 0.57
CA ILE A 119 11.98 12.40 1.31
C ILE A 119 11.80 11.25 0.33
N ARG A 120 12.82 10.40 0.19
CA ARG A 120 12.75 9.17 -0.60
C ARG A 120 12.68 7.97 0.32
N ILE A 121 11.68 7.11 0.08
CA ILE A 121 11.45 5.87 0.78
C ILE A 121 11.62 4.74 -0.23
N ALA A 122 12.60 3.86 0.01
CA ALA A 122 12.79 2.66 -0.80
C ALA A 122 12.19 1.46 -0.08
N ARG A 123 11.36 0.67 -0.78
CA ARG A 123 10.69 -0.52 -0.25
C ARG A 123 10.79 -1.69 -1.21
N VAL A 124 10.74 -2.89 -0.67
CA VAL A 124 10.41 -4.10 -1.41
C VAL A 124 9.03 -4.55 -0.97
N ARG A 125 8.19 -4.91 -1.94
CA ARG A 125 6.87 -5.43 -1.65
C ARG A 125 6.79 -6.89 -2.09
N PHE A 126 6.17 -7.68 -1.23
CA PHE A 126 6.08 -9.11 -1.35
C PHE A 126 4.65 -9.51 -1.69
N LEU A 127 4.49 -10.34 -2.69
CA LEU A 127 3.26 -11.06 -2.99
C LEU A 127 3.56 -12.54 -2.76
N ASN A 128 2.69 -13.23 -2.04
CA ASN A 128 2.88 -14.63 -1.68
C ASN A 128 4.28 -14.94 -1.11
N LEU A 129 4.79 -14.05 -0.22
CA LEU A 129 6.11 -14.12 0.41
C LEU A 129 7.31 -13.94 -0.55
N GLU A 130 7.08 -13.70 -1.83
CA GLU A 130 8.11 -13.45 -2.82
C GLU A 130 8.27 -11.96 -3.12
N PRO A 131 9.49 -11.44 -3.30
CA PRO A 131 9.71 -10.06 -3.63
C PRO A 131 9.32 -9.81 -5.10
N LYS A 132 8.18 -9.19 -5.32
CA LYS A 132 7.64 -8.94 -6.67
C LYS A 132 7.75 -7.48 -7.10
N ILE A 133 7.88 -6.51 -6.16
CA ILE A 133 7.89 -5.10 -6.49
C ILE A 133 9.02 -4.39 -5.75
N TYR A 134 9.88 -3.69 -6.49
CA TYR A 134 10.76 -2.68 -5.94
C TYR A 134 10.10 -1.31 -6.08
N GLU A 135 9.95 -0.58 -4.99
CA GLU A 135 9.19 0.66 -4.94
C GLU A 135 10.01 1.81 -4.37
N THR A 136 9.95 2.95 -5.04
CA THR A 136 10.47 4.22 -4.55
C THR A 136 9.32 5.21 -4.40
N ILE A 137 9.13 5.72 -3.19
CA ILE A 137 8.18 6.78 -2.88
C ILE A 137 8.97 8.07 -2.69
N VAL A 138 8.53 9.14 -3.34
CA VAL A 138 9.11 10.49 -3.23
C VAL A 138 8.05 11.44 -2.71
N LEU A 139 8.32 12.08 -1.57
CA LEU A 139 7.39 12.96 -0.88
C LEU A 139 7.98 14.37 -0.77
N SER A 140 7.12 15.39 -0.85
CA SER A 140 7.54 16.76 -0.51
C SER A 140 7.96 16.83 0.96
N HIS A 141 9.20 17.27 1.22
CA HIS A 141 9.67 17.44 2.59
C HIS A 141 8.83 18.45 3.38
N ASP A 142 8.34 19.50 2.73
CA ASP A 142 7.54 20.53 3.41
C ASP A 142 6.24 19.96 4.02
N LEU A 143 5.66 18.92 3.41
CA LEU A 143 4.43 18.27 3.89
C LEU A 143 4.71 17.14 4.88
N PHE A 144 5.82 16.43 4.72
CA PHE A 144 6.05 15.14 5.36
C PHE A 144 7.36 15.08 6.18
N ALA A 145 7.97 16.20 6.54
CA ALA A 145 9.25 16.26 7.26
C ALA A 145 9.38 15.28 8.45
N PRO A 146 8.36 15.05 9.30
CA PRO A 146 8.48 14.12 10.42
C PRO A 146 8.76 12.67 10.02
N ILE A 147 8.46 12.26 8.77
CA ILE A 147 8.74 10.89 8.28
C ILE A 147 10.25 10.58 8.34
N GLU A 148 11.13 11.55 8.17
CA GLU A 148 12.59 11.33 8.23
C GLU A 148 13.09 10.80 9.58
N LYS A 149 12.28 10.98 10.65
CA LYS A 149 12.59 10.53 12.01
C LYS A 149 11.98 9.16 12.34
N ILE A 150 11.16 8.61 11.45
CA ILE A 150 10.52 7.32 11.66
C ILE A 150 11.52 6.22 11.33
N ASP A 151 11.63 5.21 12.20
CA ASP A 151 12.40 4.00 11.87
C ASP A 151 11.76 3.33 10.66
N ALA A 152 12.58 2.91 9.71
CA ALA A 152 12.08 2.25 8.49
C ALA A 152 11.18 1.05 8.79
N ARG A 153 11.38 0.38 9.93
CA ARG A 153 10.58 -0.77 10.39
C ARG A 153 9.18 -0.37 10.87
N ASP A 154 9.00 0.87 11.28
CA ASP A 154 7.75 1.39 11.84
C ASP A 154 6.86 2.05 10.78
N LEU A 155 7.36 2.18 9.52
CA LEU A 155 6.55 2.72 8.44
C LEU A 155 5.45 1.71 8.07
N PRO A 156 4.16 2.12 8.07
CA PRO A 156 3.08 1.18 7.81
C PRO A 156 3.10 0.64 6.38
N ASN A 157 2.53 -0.55 6.21
CA ASN A 157 2.40 -1.22 4.91
C ASN A 157 1.62 -0.36 3.91
N THR A 158 0.50 0.24 4.34
CA THR A 158 -0.31 1.18 3.57
C THR A 158 -0.08 2.60 4.08
N VAL A 159 0.48 3.48 3.23
CA VAL A 159 0.93 4.81 3.66
C VAL A 159 -0.13 5.90 3.53
N TYR A 160 -1.17 5.73 2.68
CA TYR A 160 -2.13 6.80 2.42
C TYR A 160 -2.98 7.16 3.65
N ASN A 161 -3.48 6.16 4.38
CA ASN A 161 -4.18 6.40 5.65
C ASN A 161 -3.25 7.00 6.72
N PHE A 162 -1.97 6.64 6.66
CA PHE A 162 -0.96 7.21 7.54
C PHE A 162 -0.73 8.70 7.21
N TYR A 163 -0.69 9.08 5.92
CA TYR A 163 -0.57 10.47 5.52
C TYR A 163 -1.74 11.33 6.03
N GLU A 164 -2.96 10.82 5.88
CA GLU A 164 -4.15 11.53 6.35
C GLU A 164 -4.17 11.66 7.88
N ARG A 165 -3.92 10.57 8.60
CA ARG A 165 -4.00 10.56 10.06
C ARG A 165 -2.90 11.38 10.73
N GLU A 166 -1.66 11.25 10.29
CA GLU A 166 -0.50 11.86 10.95
C GLU A 166 -0.16 13.26 10.43
N PHE A 167 -0.50 13.55 9.17
CA PHE A 167 -0.14 14.82 8.52
C PHE A 167 -1.34 15.62 8.04
N GLY A 168 -2.57 15.08 8.13
CA GLY A 168 -3.77 15.72 7.60
C GLY A 168 -3.78 15.85 6.08
N VAL A 169 -3.01 15.00 5.38
CA VAL A 169 -2.84 15.03 3.91
C VAL A 169 -3.54 13.81 3.29
N PRO A 170 -4.81 13.93 2.89
CA PRO A 170 -5.52 12.84 2.24
C PRO A 170 -5.08 12.65 0.80
N VAL A 171 -5.10 11.40 0.32
CA VAL A 171 -4.98 11.07 -1.10
C VAL A 171 -6.38 10.91 -1.67
N VAL A 172 -6.77 11.80 -2.59
CA VAL A 172 -8.12 11.83 -3.17
C VAL A 172 -8.16 11.44 -4.65
N GLY A 173 -6.99 11.36 -5.29
CA GLY A 173 -6.87 11.00 -6.70
C GLY A 173 -5.47 10.52 -7.05
N LYS A 174 -5.33 10.01 -8.27
CA LYS A 174 -4.04 9.61 -8.82
C LYS A 174 -3.99 9.76 -10.34
N ARG A 175 -2.77 9.86 -10.85
CA ARG A 175 -2.46 9.74 -12.28
C ARG A 175 -1.38 8.68 -12.45
N GLU A 176 -1.56 7.77 -13.39
CA GLU A 176 -0.61 6.68 -13.61
C GLU A 176 -0.07 6.67 -15.03
N ARG A 177 1.18 6.27 -15.16
CA ARG A 177 1.87 5.98 -16.42
C ARG A 177 2.56 4.65 -16.31
N LEU A 178 2.46 3.84 -17.34
CA LEU A 178 3.04 2.51 -17.39
C LEU A 178 4.03 2.42 -18.53
N ARG A 179 5.13 1.72 -18.28
CA ARG A 179 6.11 1.39 -19.32
C ARG A 179 6.88 0.11 -19.00
N ALA A 180 7.37 -0.57 -20.02
CA ALA A 180 8.30 -1.66 -19.84
C ALA A 180 9.72 -1.09 -19.62
N VAL A 181 10.43 -1.65 -18.63
CA VAL A 181 11.82 -1.33 -18.33
C VAL A 181 12.61 -2.61 -18.10
N SER A 182 13.93 -2.53 -18.10
CA SER A 182 14.80 -3.65 -17.74
C SER A 182 15.28 -3.51 -16.30
N ALA A 183 15.38 -4.62 -15.58
CA ALA A 183 15.96 -4.67 -14.26
C ALA A 183 17.41 -4.22 -14.28
N GLY A 184 17.74 -3.15 -13.57
CA GLY A 184 19.11 -2.80 -13.25
C GLY A 184 19.64 -3.62 -12.07
N GLN A 185 20.93 -3.45 -11.71
CA GLN A 185 21.57 -4.23 -10.64
C GLN A 185 20.84 -4.12 -9.30
N GLN A 186 20.27 -2.96 -8.96
CA GLN A 186 19.53 -2.77 -7.73
C GLN A 186 18.22 -3.59 -7.73
N HIS A 187 17.46 -3.55 -8.84
CA HIS A 187 16.24 -4.34 -8.97
C HIS A 187 16.56 -5.83 -8.93
N ALA A 188 17.58 -6.29 -9.68
CA ALA A 188 18.05 -7.67 -9.70
C ALA A 188 18.36 -8.18 -8.27
N ARG A 189 19.08 -7.36 -7.48
CA ARG A 189 19.43 -7.71 -6.09
C ARG A 189 18.20 -7.87 -5.18
N TYR A 190 17.23 -6.96 -5.27
CA TYR A 190 16.10 -6.95 -4.31
C TYR A 190 14.92 -7.79 -4.77
N LEU A 191 14.77 -8.03 -6.07
CA LEU A 191 13.72 -8.88 -6.64
C LEU A 191 14.22 -10.31 -6.93
N HIS A 192 15.51 -10.60 -6.67
CA HIS A 192 16.15 -11.88 -6.89
C HIS A 192 16.07 -12.36 -8.36
N VAL A 193 16.28 -11.45 -9.31
CA VAL A 193 16.26 -11.73 -10.74
C VAL A 193 17.57 -11.33 -11.42
N GLU A 194 17.80 -11.77 -12.65
CA GLU A 194 18.96 -11.35 -13.44
C GLU A 194 18.84 -9.89 -13.92
N PRO A 195 19.96 -9.14 -14.01
CA PRO A 195 19.96 -7.86 -14.68
C PRO A 195 19.44 -7.99 -16.12
N GLY A 196 18.59 -7.05 -16.55
CA GLY A 196 17.95 -7.11 -17.86
C GLY A 196 16.58 -7.79 -17.87
N THR A 197 16.18 -8.46 -16.79
CA THR A 197 14.82 -9.01 -16.67
C THR A 197 13.78 -7.92 -16.93
N PRO A 198 12.78 -8.18 -17.79
CA PRO A 198 11.69 -7.23 -18.03
C PRO A 198 10.88 -6.94 -16.77
N LEU A 199 10.60 -5.67 -16.53
CA LEU A 199 9.76 -5.20 -15.42
C LEU A 199 8.68 -4.27 -15.98
N LEU A 200 7.50 -4.30 -15.38
CA LEU A 200 6.50 -3.26 -15.55
C LEU A 200 6.79 -2.12 -14.57
N GLU A 201 7.13 -0.95 -15.09
CA GLU A 201 7.23 0.25 -14.27
C GLU A 201 5.89 0.98 -14.26
N ILE A 202 5.40 1.23 -13.05
CA ILE A 202 4.21 2.02 -12.78
C ILE A 202 4.66 3.29 -12.07
N GLU A 203 4.56 4.43 -12.77
CA GLU A 203 4.72 5.75 -12.18
C GLU A 203 3.35 6.26 -11.75
N CYS A 204 3.15 6.47 -10.47
CA CYS A 204 1.91 6.95 -9.89
C CYS A 204 2.14 8.28 -9.19
N LEU A 205 1.40 9.31 -9.61
CA LEU A 205 1.34 10.61 -8.96
C LEU A 205 0.07 10.67 -8.10
N ALA A 206 0.23 10.62 -6.78
CA ALA A 206 -0.89 10.76 -5.85
C ALA A 206 -1.22 12.23 -5.61
N LEU A 207 -2.51 12.53 -5.64
CA LEU A 207 -3.06 13.87 -5.55
C LEU A 207 -3.90 14.03 -4.29
N SER A 208 -3.75 15.17 -3.63
CA SER A 208 -4.63 15.64 -2.56
C SER A 208 -5.69 16.60 -3.12
N HIS A 209 -6.40 17.31 -2.25
CA HIS A 209 -7.41 18.29 -2.65
C HIS A 209 -6.86 19.33 -3.65
N ARG A 210 -7.70 19.76 -4.59
CA ARG A 210 -7.38 20.72 -5.67
C ARG A 210 -6.27 20.23 -6.60
N ASP A 211 -6.19 18.90 -6.82
CA ASP A 211 -5.19 18.26 -7.68
C ASP A 211 -3.74 18.50 -7.23
N GLN A 212 -3.50 18.83 -5.96
CA GLN A 212 -2.16 19.06 -5.43
C GLN A 212 -1.34 17.75 -5.44
N PRO A 213 -0.21 17.69 -6.14
CA PRO A 213 0.67 16.54 -6.09
C PRO A 213 1.34 16.42 -4.71
N ILE A 214 1.27 15.23 -4.11
CA ILE A 214 1.82 14.99 -2.76
C ILE A 214 2.83 13.86 -2.71
N GLU A 215 2.70 12.88 -3.62
CA GLU A 215 3.58 11.73 -3.71
C GLU A 215 3.83 11.38 -5.18
N LEU A 216 5.10 11.17 -5.52
CA LEU A 216 5.50 10.47 -6.74
C LEU A 216 5.98 9.07 -6.35
N ARG A 217 5.31 8.04 -6.84
CA ARG A 217 5.66 6.65 -6.60
C ARG A 217 6.09 5.98 -7.89
N ILE A 218 7.19 5.28 -7.83
CA ILE A 218 7.72 4.49 -8.94
C ILE A 218 7.83 3.06 -8.46
N SER A 219 7.06 2.16 -9.05
CA SER A 219 7.02 0.74 -8.73
C SER A 219 7.50 -0.07 -9.94
N GLN A 220 8.59 -0.82 -9.79
CA GLN A 220 9.07 -1.77 -10.78
C GLN A 220 8.62 -3.16 -10.37
N CYS A 221 7.76 -3.76 -11.18
CA CYS A 221 7.01 -4.97 -10.86
C CYS A 221 7.43 -6.14 -11.75
N LEU A 222 7.65 -7.29 -11.14
CA LEU A 222 7.65 -8.57 -11.85
C LEU A 222 6.22 -8.93 -12.22
N THR A 223 6.03 -9.34 -13.47
CA THR A 223 4.71 -9.71 -14.02
C THR A 223 4.74 -11.13 -14.59
N ASP A 224 5.56 -11.99 -14.02
CA ASP A 224 5.69 -13.41 -14.36
C ASP A 224 4.43 -14.22 -14.00
N GLU A 225 3.76 -13.87 -12.92
CA GLU A 225 2.53 -14.50 -12.41
C GLU A 225 1.42 -13.46 -12.12
N HIS A 226 1.66 -12.20 -12.52
CA HIS A 226 0.77 -11.10 -12.22
C HIS A 226 0.58 -10.21 -13.43
N TYR A 227 -0.59 -9.63 -13.57
CA TYR A 227 -0.89 -8.62 -14.58
C TYR A 227 -1.40 -7.33 -13.94
N TYR A 228 -1.22 -6.23 -14.62
CA TYR A 228 -1.82 -4.95 -14.27
C TYR A 228 -3.25 -4.91 -14.84
N CYS A 229 -4.22 -4.65 -13.98
CA CYS A 229 -5.60 -4.45 -14.39
C CYS A 229 -6.16 -3.16 -13.78
N ASN A 230 -6.57 -2.25 -14.63
CA ASN A 230 -7.32 -1.06 -14.25
C ASN A 230 -8.80 -1.37 -14.42
N LEU A 231 -9.37 -2.06 -13.43
CA LEU A 231 -10.82 -2.27 -13.41
C LEU A 231 -11.47 -0.91 -13.15
N PRO A 232 -12.54 -0.55 -13.90
CA PRO A 232 -13.33 0.62 -13.57
C PRO A 232 -13.84 0.44 -12.13
N GLU A 233 -13.73 1.51 -11.33
CA GLU A 233 -14.42 1.54 -10.04
C GLU A 233 -15.91 1.37 -10.36
N ASP A 234 -16.53 0.28 -9.89
CA ASP A 234 -17.95 0.09 -10.03
C ASP A 234 -18.65 1.29 -9.40
N THR A 235 -19.35 2.05 -10.24
CA THR A 235 -20.17 3.22 -9.92
C THR A 235 -21.32 2.86 -8.99
#